data_9af55bc874f29e5b5a470e392e7aab55
#
_entry.id   9af55bc874f29e5b5a470e392e7aab55
#
_cell.length_a   1.000
_cell.length_b   1.000
_cell.length_c   1.000
_cell.angle_alpha   90.00
_cell.angle_beta   90.00
_cell.angle_gamma   90.00
#
_symmetry.space_group_name_H-M   'P 1'
#
loop_
_entity.id
_entity.type
_entity.pdbx_description
1 polymer ?
#
loop_
_entity_poly.entity_id
_entity_poly.type
_entity_poly.pdbx_seq_one_letter_code
_entity_poly.pdbx_strand_id
1 'polypeptide(L)'
;MRCMIGLDRVQSGTTLFAGKSYRELKKPLHEVGTLLDAGNAHSGRTARNHLRWLAMSNGMSPKRVDEVLELVGLTDVAKKRVGQFSLGMKQRLGIASVMLGDPKVVILDEPANGLDPEGIRWIREMLKHLASQGRSVLVSSHLLSEMALMADDLIVIGKGRLITECTVPDFIDRYAKKWVVVKSPQLDSLVSAAQSQGMHVSVGQDVAEFHGVAAATIGELAAKNNVVLHELSTQTGSLEDAFLEVTADAVQYHGHSETKSNGVAS
;
A
#
# COMPACT_ATOMS: atom_id res chain seq x y z
N MET A 1 -9.88 5.47 -10.30
CA MET A 1 -11.04 4.66 -9.85
C MET A 1 -12.40 5.21 -10.32
N ARG A 2 -12.67 6.51 -10.27
CA ARG A 2 -13.98 7.11 -10.67
C ARG A 2 -14.45 6.73 -12.08
N CYS A 3 -13.53 6.71 -13.07
CA CYS A 3 -13.83 6.28 -14.44
C CYS A 3 -14.30 4.83 -14.50
N MET A 4 -13.74 3.94 -13.68
CA MET A 4 -14.06 2.50 -13.69
C MET A 4 -15.54 2.22 -13.40
N ILE A 5 -16.13 3.00 -12.49
CA ILE A 5 -17.55 2.89 -12.10
C ILE A 5 -18.45 3.89 -12.84
N GLY A 6 -17.92 4.55 -13.88
CA GLY A 6 -18.69 5.43 -14.75
C GLY A 6 -19.13 6.77 -14.13
N LEU A 7 -18.48 7.23 -13.04
CA LEU A 7 -18.70 8.57 -12.48
C LEU A 7 -18.08 9.65 -13.37
N ASP A 8 -16.92 9.35 -13.95
CA ASP A 8 -16.27 10.23 -14.91
C ASP A 8 -16.22 9.55 -16.30
N ARG A 9 -16.21 10.37 -17.35
CA ARG A 9 -16.09 9.87 -18.72
C ARG A 9 -14.64 9.55 -19.04
N VAL A 10 -14.42 8.37 -19.64
CA VAL A 10 -13.12 8.01 -20.22
C VAL A 10 -13.00 8.60 -21.64
N GLN A 11 -11.79 9.01 -22.02
CA GLN A 11 -11.51 9.48 -23.40
C GLN A 11 -11.41 8.31 -24.38
N SER A 12 -10.85 7.19 -23.90
CA SER A 12 -10.71 5.95 -24.67
C SER A 12 -10.61 4.74 -23.73
N GLY A 13 -10.80 3.55 -24.27
CA GLY A 13 -10.75 2.32 -23.51
C GLY A 13 -12.07 1.97 -22.83
N THR A 14 -12.11 0.79 -22.19
CA THR A 14 -13.29 0.24 -21.51
C THR A 14 -12.90 -0.36 -20.16
N THR A 15 -13.82 -0.30 -19.21
CA THR A 15 -13.73 -1.05 -17.95
C THR A 15 -14.91 -1.98 -17.86
N LEU A 16 -14.64 -3.27 -17.62
CA LEU A 16 -15.65 -4.31 -17.56
C LEU A 16 -15.57 -5.08 -16.24
N PHE A 17 -16.73 -5.37 -15.67
CA PHE A 17 -16.92 -6.25 -14.52
C PHE A 17 -17.66 -7.49 -14.99
N ALA A 18 -16.99 -8.64 -15.00
CA ALA A 18 -17.51 -9.88 -15.58
C ALA A 18 -18.09 -9.70 -17.01
N GLY A 19 -17.37 -8.94 -17.86
CA GLY A 19 -17.75 -8.68 -19.25
C GLY A 19 -18.80 -7.59 -19.47
N LYS A 20 -19.24 -6.88 -18.42
CA LYS A 20 -20.23 -5.79 -18.51
C LYS A 20 -19.67 -4.49 -17.95
N SER A 21 -20.04 -3.37 -18.55
CA SER A 21 -19.75 -2.06 -17.95
C SER A 21 -20.54 -1.89 -16.65
N TYR A 22 -20.06 -1.04 -15.73
CA TYR A 22 -20.75 -0.77 -14.46
C TYR A 22 -22.23 -0.35 -14.67
N ARG A 23 -22.51 0.43 -15.72
CA ARG A 23 -23.87 0.92 -16.05
C ARG A 23 -24.82 -0.17 -16.50
N GLU A 24 -24.30 -1.29 -17.01
CA GLU A 24 -25.10 -2.44 -17.47
C GLU A 24 -25.41 -3.43 -16.34
N LEU A 25 -24.83 -3.24 -15.15
CA LEU A 25 -25.08 -4.09 -14.00
C LEU A 25 -26.49 -3.85 -13.46
N LYS A 26 -27.30 -4.91 -13.40
CA LYS A 26 -28.68 -4.82 -12.90
C LYS A 26 -28.73 -4.55 -11.39
N LYS A 27 -27.76 -5.09 -10.63
CA LYS A 27 -27.63 -4.94 -9.18
C LYS A 27 -26.17 -4.60 -8.86
N PRO A 28 -25.74 -3.35 -9.15
CA PRO A 28 -24.33 -2.99 -9.11
C PRO A 28 -23.70 -3.22 -7.73
N LEU A 29 -24.39 -2.93 -6.62
CA LEU A 29 -23.83 -3.10 -5.28
C LEU A 29 -23.60 -4.58 -4.87
N HIS A 30 -24.21 -5.55 -5.55
CA HIS A 30 -23.93 -6.97 -5.36
C HIS A 30 -22.73 -7.46 -6.17
N GLU A 31 -22.35 -6.72 -7.21
CA GLU A 31 -21.21 -7.09 -8.06
C GLU A 31 -19.96 -6.27 -7.69
N VAL A 32 -20.12 -4.97 -7.47
CA VAL A 32 -19.03 -4.04 -7.24
C VAL A 32 -19.34 -3.10 -6.08
N GLY A 33 -18.58 -3.20 -5.01
CA GLY A 33 -18.61 -2.28 -3.88
C GLY A 33 -17.48 -1.26 -4.01
N THR A 34 -17.78 0.03 -3.82
CA THR A 34 -16.77 1.09 -4.00
C THR A 34 -16.78 2.06 -2.84
N LEU A 35 -15.58 2.42 -2.35
CA LEU A 35 -15.35 3.51 -1.40
C LEU A 35 -14.34 4.47 -2.04
N LEU A 36 -14.81 5.63 -2.48
CA LEU A 36 -13.96 6.68 -3.07
C LEU A 36 -13.78 7.87 -2.13
N ASP A 37 -14.65 8.01 -1.14
CA ASP A 37 -14.60 9.03 -0.11
C ASP A 37 -15.43 8.58 1.10
N ALA A 38 -14.81 8.55 2.27
CA ALA A 38 -15.50 8.21 3.53
C ALA A 38 -16.44 9.31 4.05
N GLY A 39 -16.33 10.53 3.51
CA GLY A 39 -17.13 11.69 3.90
C GLY A 39 -18.57 11.71 3.38
N ASN A 40 -18.97 10.78 2.52
CA ASN A 40 -20.24 10.81 1.78
C ASN A 40 -21.51 10.52 2.61
N ALA A 41 -21.38 10.12 3.88
CA ALA A 41 -22.55 9.88 4.73
C ALA A 41 -23.08 11.19 5.34
N HIS A 42 -24.38 11.42 5.21
CA HIS A 42 -25.04 12.64 5.73
C HIS A 42 -24.86 12.75 7.26
N SER A 43 -24.29 13.85 7.74
CA SER A 43 -23.88 14.09 9.13
C SER A 43 -25.05 14.01 10.14
N GLY A 44 -26.25 14.37 9.73
CA GLY A 44 -27.47 14.32 10.56
C GLY A 44 -28.10 12.93 10.70
N ARG A 45 -27.71 11.94 9.87
CA ARG A 45 -28.20 10.56 9.98
C ARG A 45 -27.42 9.77 11.02
N THR A 46 -28.06 8.79 11.66
CA THR A 46 -27.33 7.78 12.41
C THR A 46 -26.67 6.79 11.45
N ALA A 47 -25.56 6.13 11.88
CA ALA A 47 -24.89 5.12 11.06
C ALA A 47 -25.85 4.01 10.61
N ARG A 48 -26.66 3.48 11.53
CA ARG A 48 -27.69 2.47 11.21
C ARG A 48 -28.69 2.96 10.17
N ASN A 49 -29.20 4.20 10.29
CA ASN A 49 -30.17 4.74 9.35
C ASN A 49 -29.53 5.06 7.99
N HIS A 50 -28.26 5.39 7.94
CA HIS A 50 -27.51 5.54 6.69
C HIS A 50 -27.45 4.21 5.93
N LEU A 51 -27.02 3.13 6.59
CA LEU A 51 -26.96 1.79 5.99
C LEU A 51 -28.35 1.25 5.64
N ARG A 52 -29.36 1.48 6.48
CA ARG A 52 -30.75 1.08 6.16
C ARG A 52 -31.27 1.78 4.92
N TRP A 53 -30.99 3.06 4.76
CA TRP A 53 -31.37 3.81 3.57
C TRP A 53 -30.70 3.21 2.32
N LEU A 54 -29.40 2.90 2.37
CA LEU A 54 -28.71 2.24 1.28
C LEU A 54 -29.28 0.83 0.98
N ALA A 55 -29.52 0.05 2.00
CA ALA A 55 -30.11 -1.28 1.84
C ALA A 55 -31.49 -1.23 1.18
N MET A 56 -32.38 -0.38 1.68
CA MET A 56 -33.74 -0.25 1.15
C MET A 56 -33.77 0.28 -0.28
N SER A 57 -32.94 1.29 -0.61
CA SER A 57 -32.87 1.83 -1.97
C SER A 57 -32.33 0.84 -3.00
N ASN A 58 -31.67 -0.24 -2.56
CA ASN A 58 -31.13 -1.30 -3.41
C ASN A 58 -31.82 -2.66 -3.23
N GLY A 59 -32.98 -2.70 -2.55
CA GLY A 59 -33.76 -3.92 -2.37
C GLY A 59 -33.10 -5.00 -1.49
N MET A 60 -32.22 -4.58 -0.58
CA MET A 60 -31.49 -5.49 0.32
C MET A 60 -32.24 -5.69 1.66
N SER A 61 -32.00 -6.82 2.30
CA SER A 61 -32.59 -7.13 3.60
C SER A 61 -32.09 -6.19 4.71
N PRO A 62 -32.98 -5.66 5.57
CA PRO A 62 -32.56 -4.88 6.74
C PRO A 62 -31.64 -5.64 7.71
N LYS A 63 -31.69 -6.97 7.74
CA LYS A 63 -30.79 -7.81 8.57
C LYS A 63 -29.34 -7.62 8.19
N ARG A 64 -29.04 -7.38 6.89
CA ARG A 64 -27.69 -7.14 6.42
C ARG A 64 -27.02 -5.91 7.05
N VAL A 65 -27.81 -4.94 7.49
CA VAL A 65 -27.31 -3.73 8.19
C VAL A 65 -26.64 -4.07 9.51
N ASP A 66 -27.20 -4.99 10.28
CA ASP A 66 -26.62 -5.40 11.56
C ASP A 66 -25.34 -6.20 11.36
N GLU A 67 -25.33 -7.09 10.38
CA GLU A 67 -24.15 -7.89 10.01
C GLU A 67 -22.95 -7.00 9.61
N VAL A 68 -23.17 -5.99 8.75
CA VAL A 68 -22.07 -5.10 8.33
C VAL A 68 -21.63 -4.14 9.44
N LEU A 69 -22.53 -3.72 10.34
CA LEU A 69 -22.16 -2.93 11.52
C LEU A 69 -21.27 -3.72 12.48
N GLU A 70 -21.56 -5.01 12.67
CA GLU A 70 -20.75 -5.92 13.46
C GLU A 70 -19.38 -6.14 12.80
N LEU A 71 -19.36 -6.42 11.48
CA LEU A 71 -18.14 -6.63 10.69
C LEU A 71 -17.11 -5.49 10.87
N VAL A 72 -17.61 -4.23 10.92
CA VAL A 72 -16.73 -3.05 11.04
C VAL A 72 -16.57 -2.53 12.48
N GLY A 73 -17.16 -3.20 13.48
CA GLY A 73 -17.06 -2.83 14.89
C GLY A 73 -17.80 -1.53 15.25
N LEU A 74 -18.93 -1.23 14.60
CA LEU A 74 -19.71 -0.03 14.85
C LEU A 74 -21.07 -0.30 15.52
N THR A 75 -21.34 -1.50 16.00
CA THR A 75 -22.62 -1.92 16.59
C THR A 75 -23.03 -1.01 17.75
N ASP A 76 -22.15 -0.74 18.71
CA ASP A 76 -22.43 0.04 19.92
C ASP A 76 -22.70 1.52 19.64
N VAL A 77 -22.13 2.03 18.55
CA VAL A 77 -22.28 3.43 18.13
C VAL A 77 -23.24 3.62 16.97
N ALA A 78 -23.90 2.57 16.52
CA ALA A 78 -24.78 2.57 15.34
C ALA A 78 -25.94 3.60 15.42
N LYS A 79 -26.38 3.96 16.63
CA LYS A 79 -27.42 4.96 16.90
C LYS A 79 -26.88 6.41 16.98
N LYS A 80 -25.57 6.62 17.03
CA LYS A 80 -24.97 7.96 17.00
C LYS A 80 -25.03 8.56 15.60
N ARG A 81 -25.14 9.90 15.53
CA ARG A 81 -25.12 10.63 14.25
C ARG A 81 -23.71 10.60 13.65
N VAL A 82 -23.63 10.44 12.33
CA VAL A 82 -22.36 10.38 11.60
C VAL A 82 -21.51 11.65 11.77
N GLY A 83 -22.16 12.81 12.00
CA GLY A 83 -21.46 14.06 12.31
C GLY A 83 -20.61 14.00 13.60
N GLN A 84 -20.90 13.06 14.50
CA GLN A 84 -20.14 12.84 15.75
C GLN A 84 -19.06 11.78 15.64
N PHE A 85 -18.89 11.17 14.44
CA PHE A 85 -17.91 10.13 14.21
C PHE A 85 -16.51 10.72 14.00
N SER A 86 -15.51 10.05 14.56
CA SER A 86 -14.11 10.29 14.18
C SER A 86 -13.90 9.95 12.69
N LEU A 87 -12.78 10.37 12.13
CA LEU A 87 -12.43 10.03 10.74
C LEU A 87 -12.37 8.52 10.55
N GLY A 88 -11.73 7.79 11.46
CA GLY A 88 -11.68 6.32 11.43
C GLY A 88 -13.04 5.66 11.52
N MET A 89 -13.96 6.18 12.34
CA MET A 89 -15.35 5.67 12.39
C MET A 89 -16.10 5.93 11.09
N LYS A 90 -15.88 7.07 10.43
CA LYS A 90 -16.47 7.36 9.11
C LYS A 90 -15.90 6.42 8.04
N GLN A 91 -14.60 6.14 8.10
CA GLN A 91 -13.95 5.17 7.21
C GLN A 91 -14.55 3.78 7.36
N ARG A 92 -14.68 3.30 8.60
CA ARG A 92 -15.36 2.02 8.91
C ARG A 92 -16.81 1.98 8.42
N LEU A 93 -17.56 3.08 8.56
CA LEU A 93 -18.93 3.18 8.03
C LEU A 93 -18.96 3.15 6.50
N GLY A 94 -18.02 3.80 5.83
CA GLY A 94 -17.82 3.72 4.39
C GLY A 94 -17.60 2.27 3.93
N ILE A 95 -16.72 1.54 4.62
CA ILE A 95 -16.47 0.11 4.36
C ILE A 95 -17.73 -0.73 4.61
N ALA A 96 -18.49 -0.47 5.67
CA ALA A 96 -19.77 -1.13 5.90
C ALA A 96 -20.76 -0.91 4.74
N SER A 97 -20.77 0.30 4.17
CA SER A 97 -21.60 0.61 2.99
C SER A 97 -21.17 -0.18 1.75
N VAL A 98 -19.88 -0.37 1.55
CA VAL A 98 -19.31 -1.22 0.48
C VAL A 98 -19.75 -2.68 0.66
N MET A 99 -19.62 -3.20 1.88
CA MET A 99 -19.89 -4.60 2.19
C MET A 99 -21.39 -4.94 2.29
N LEU A 100 -22.25 -3.95 2.22
CA LEU A 100 -23.70 -4.13 2.36
C LEU A 100 -24.28 -5.07 1.29
N GLY A 101 -23.80 -4.95 0.04
CA GLY A 101 -24.22 -5.77 -1.09
C GLY A 101 -23.51 -7.11 -1.20
N ASP A 102 -22.53 -7.39 -0.34
CA ASP A 102 -21.67 -8.57 -0.41
C ASP A 102 -20.99 -8.73 -1.80
N PRO A 103 -20.26 -7.70 -2.28
CA PRO A 103 -19.81 -7.62 -3.65
C PRO A 103 -18.68 -8.61 -3.96
N LYS A 104 -18.59 -9.01 -5.24
CA LYS A 104 -17.50 -9.84 -5.77
C LYS A 104 -16.23 -9.04 -6.04
N VAL A 105 -16.40 -7.76 -6.37
CA VAL A 105 -15.31 -6.81 -6.63
C VAL A 105 -15.40 -5.68 -5.61
N VAL A 106 -14.29 -5.38 -4.95
CA VAL A 106 -14.17 -4.31 -3.96
C VAL A 106 -13.13 -3.30 -4.46
N ILE A 107 -13.52 -2.03 -4.55
CA ILE A 107 -12.65 -0.93 -4.99
C ILE A 107 -12.59 0.11 -3.88
N LEU A 108 -11.43 0.31 -3.30
CA LEU A 108 -11.23 1.23 -2.17
C LEU A 108 -10.15 2.26 -2.50
N ASP A 109 -10.51 3.52 -2.34
CA ASP A 109 -9.58 4.65 -2.50
C ASP A 109 -9.11 5.10 -1.12
N GLU A 110 -7.80 4.93 -0.84
CA GLU A 110 -7.16 5.29 0.42
C GLU A 110 -7.90 4.77 1.67
N PRO A 111 -8.23 3.46 1.78
CA PRO A 111 -9.10 2.96 2.86
C PRO A 111 -8.45 3.01 4.24
N ALA A 112 -7.13 3.08 4.34
CA ALA A 112 -6.39 3.19 5.59
C ALA A 112 -6.27 4.64 6.11
N ASN A 113 -6.66 5.62 5.30
CA ASN A 113 -6.47 7.02 5.65
C ASN A 113 -7.32 7.42 6.88
N GLY A 114 -6.65 7.99 7.88
CA GLY A 114 -7.28 8.42 9.14
C GLY A 114 -7.65 7.29 10.10
N LEU A 115 -7.17 6.07 9.86
CA LEU A 115 -7.20 4.98 10.83
C LEU A 115 -5.98 5.06 11.76
N ASP A 116 -6.17 4.60 12.98
CA ASP A 116 -5.08 4.32 13.91
C ASP A 116 -4.36 3.00 13.53
N PRO A 117 -3.21 2.68 14.13
CA PRO A 117 -2.46 1.46 13.80
C PRO A 117 -3.28 0.17 13.94
N GLU A 118 -4.21 0.11 14.90
CA GLU A 118 -5.12 -1.03 15.06
C GLU A 118 -6.12 -1.10 13.90
N GLY A 119 -6.67 0.04 13.49
CA GLY A 119 -7.57 0.16 12.35
C GLY A 119 -6.89 -0.21 11.03
N ILE A 120 -5.61 0.16 10.83
CA ILE A 120 -4.83 -0.23 9.66
C ILE A 120 -4.64 -1.76 9.64
N ARG A 121 -4.29 -2.37 10.78
CA ARG A 121 -4.19 -3.83 10.88
C ARG A 121 -5.52 -4.51 10.55
N TRP A 122 -6.61 -4.02 11.13
CA TRP A 122 -7.95 -4.55 10.88
C TRP A 122 -8.34 -4.50 9.40
N ILE A 123 -8.14 -3.35 8.72
CA ILE A 123 -8.49 -3.24 7.28
C ILE A 123 -7.64 -4.20 6.45
N ARG A 124 -6.34 -4.32 6.74
CA ARG A 124 -5.44 -5.25 6.06
C ARG A 124 -5.92 -6.70 6.18
N GLU A 125 -6.23 -7.14 7.40
CA GLU A 125 -6.73 -8.50 7.64
C GLU A 125 -8.06 -8.75 6.92
N MET A 126 -8.97 -7.77 6.94
CA MET A 126 -10.24 -7.84 6.24
C MET A 126 -10.06 -7.97 4.73
N LEU A 127 -9.19 -7.15 4.12
CA LEU A 127 -8.95 -7.19 2.67
C LEU A 127 -8.33 -8.51 2.23
N LYS A 128 -7.34 -9.01 2.98
CA LYS A 128 -6.77 -10.35 2.77
C LYS A 128 -7.82 -11.46 2.88
N HIS A 129 -8.70 -11.36 3.87
CA HIS A 129 -9.79 -12.32 4.01
C HIS A 129 -10.75 -12.29 2.82
N LEU A 130 -11.12 -11.10 2.31
CA LEU A 130 -11.96 -10.98 1.13
C LEU A 130 -11.28 -11.59 -0.11
N ALA A 131 -10.01 -11.31 -0.32
CA ALA A 131 -9.22 -11.88 -1.42
C ALA A 131 -9.13 -13.43 -1.32
N SER A 132 -8.91 -13.97 -0.11
CA SER A 132 -8.88 -15.43 0.11
C SER A 132 -10.22 -16.13 -0.18
N GLN A 133 -11.34 -15.40 -0.16
CA GLN A 133 -12.66 -15.87 -0.58
C GLN A 133 -12.85 -15.83 -2.11
N GLY A 134 -11.84 -15.47 -2.89
CA GLY A 134 -11.90 -15.36 -4.35
C GLY A 134 -12.51 -14.06 -4.86
N ARG A 135 -12.60 -13.01 -4.01
CA ARG A 135 -13.05 -11.68 -4.43
C ARG A 135 -11.88 -10.90 -5.05
N SER A 136 -12.18 -10.07 -6.04
CA SER A 136 -11.19 -9.13 -6.57
C SER A 136 -11.17 -7.87 -5.71
N VAL A 137 -10.01 -7.52 -5.18
CA VAL A 137 -9.83 -6.34 -4.31
C VAL A 137 -8.84 -5.39 -4.95
N LEU A 138 -9.30 -4.18 -5.30
CA LEU A 138 -8.46 -3.10 -5.82
C LEU A 138 -8.37 -1.99 -4.79
N VAL A 139 -7.16 -1.65 -4.37
CA VAL A 139 -6.88 -0.63 -3.35
C VAL A 139 -5.90 0.39 -3.90
N SER A 140 -6.18 1.69 -3.72
CA SER A 140 -5.14 2.71 -3.80
C SER A 140 -4.59 3.00 -2.41
N SER A 141 -3.31 3.26 -2.31
CA SER A 141 -2.69 3.76 -1.09
C SER A 141 -1.40 4.50 -1.40
N HIS A 142 -1.07 5.47 -0.55
CA HIS A 142 0.24 6.11 -0.49
C HIS A 142 1.14 5.50 0.60
N LEU A 143 0.62 4.57 1.41
CA LEU A 143 1.36 3.86 2.46
C LEU A 143 1.97 2.58 1.87
N LEU A 144 3.15 2.71 1.26
CA LEU A 144 3.81 1.62 0.53
C LEU A 144 4.20 0.46 1.44
N SER A 145 4.62 0.74 2.68
CA SER A 145 4.90 -0.29 3.69
C SER A 145 3.69 -1.18 3.98
N GLU A 146 2.48 -0.58 4.05
CA GLU A 146 1.25 -1.37 4.22
C GLU A 146 0.89 -2.16 2.96
N MET A 147 1.13 -1.58 1.76
CA MET A 147 0.93 -2.30 0.50
C MET A 147 1.82 -3.53 0.40
N ALA A 148 3.08 -3.43 0.80
CA ALA A 148 4.01 -4.57 0.83
C ALA A 148 3.50 -5.75 1.68
N LEU A 149 2.68 -5.46 2.70
CA LEU A 149 2.14 -6.46 3.63
C LEU A 149 0.79 -7.06 3.18
N MET A 150 0.07 -6.40 2.25
CA MET A 150 -1.29 -6.82 1.91
C MET A 150 -1.53 -7.08 0.42
N ALA A 151 -0.80 -6.44 -0.49
CA ALA A 151 -1.01 -6.61 -1.92
C ALA A 151 -0.28 -7.84 -2.46
N ASP A 152 -0.92 -8.55 -3.37
CA ASP A 152 -0.30 -9.62 -4.15
C ASP A 152 0.35 -9.02 -5.42
N ASP A 153 -0.39 -8.15 -6.11
CA ASP A 153 0.01 -7.49 -7.35
C ASP A 153 0.02 -5.97 -7.19
N LEU A 154 0.89 -5.31 -7.94
CA LEU A 154 1.04 -3.86 -8.00
C LEU A 154 0.77 -3.35 -9.41
N ILE A 155 0.06 -2.22 -9.46
CA ILE A 155 -0.11 -1.39 -10.66
C ILE A 155 0.47 -0.02 -10.34
N VAL A 156 1.62 0.31 -10.89
CA VAL A 156 2.30 1.59 -10.68
C VAL A 156 2.00 2.53 -11.83
N ILE A 157 1.44 3.70 -11.50
CA ILE A 157 1.05 4.73 -12.46
C ILE A 157 1.80 6.03 -12.14
N GLY A 158 2.37 6.66 -13.17
CA GLY A 158 3.01 7.96 -13.06
C GLY A 158 2.73 8.84 -14.28
N LYS A 159 2.49 10.13 -14.07
CA LYS A 159 2.14 11.10 -15.15
C LYS A 159 1.04 10.60 -16.09
N GLY A 160 0.04 9.89 -15.54
CA GLY A 160 -1.08 9.34 -16.30
C GLY A 160 -0.73 8.15 -17.20
N ARG A 161 0.42 7.52 -17.01
CA ARG A 161 0.87 6.33 -17.76
C ARG A 161 1.10 5.16 -16.84
N LEU A 162 0.83 3.96 -17.32
CA LEU A 162 1.25 2.73 -16.65
C LEU A 162 2.77 2.63 -16.72
N ILE A 163 3.41 2.54 -15.55
CA ILE A 163 4.86 2.33 -15.42
C ILE A 163 5.14 0.83 -15.43
N THR A 164 4.49 0.09 -14.55
CA THR A 164 4.64 -1.38 -14.46
C THR A 164 3.40 -2.01 -13.82
N GLU A 165 3.21 -3.29 -14.14
CA GLU A 165 2.25 -4.19 -13.50
C GLU A 165 2.98 -5.50 -13.22
N CYS A 166 3.09 -5.90 -11.97
CA CYS A 166 3.79 -7.11 -11.54
C CYS A 166 3.44 -7.46 -10.09
N THR A 167 3.88 -8.62 -9.62
CA THR A 167 3.75 -8.99 -8.20
C THR A 167 4.60 -8.09 -7.32
N VAL A 168 4.24 -7.98 -6.03
CA VAL A 168 5.04 -7.22 -5.04
C VAL A 168 6.47 -7.76 -4.93
N PRO A 169 6.71 -9.09 -4.84
CA PRO A 169 8.06 -9.63 -4.84
C PRO A 169 8.87 -9.29 -6.10
N ASP A 170 8.27 -9.41 -7.29
CA ASP A 170 8.93 -9.09 -8.55
C ASP A 170 9.29 -7.61 -8.65
N PHE A 171 8.43 -6.74 -8.11
CA PHE A 171 8.69 -5.30 -8.06
C PHE A 171 9.92 -4.98 -7.19
N ILE A 172 9.96 -5.55 -5.99
CA ILE A 172 11.09 -5.38 -5.07
C ILE A 172 12.37 -5.96 -5.69
N ASP A 173 12.30 -7.15 -6.28
CA ASP A 173 13.46 -7.81 -6.89
C ASP A 173 14.08 -7.00 -8.04
N ARG A 174 13.23 -6.35 -8.86
CA ARG A 174 13.66 -5.56 -10.04
C ARG A 174 14.18 -4.18 -9.69
N TYR A 175 13.58 -3.51 -8.70
CA TYR A 175 13.78 -2.08 -8.51
C TYR A 175 14.41 -1.71 -7.17
N ALA A 176 14.34 -2.58 -6.14
CA ALA A 176 15.00 -2.31 -4.87
C ALA A 176 16.50 -2.52 -4.98
N LYS A 177 17.25 -1.60 -4.40
CA LYS A 177 18.71 -1.75 -4.27
C LYS A 177 19.02 -2.94 -3.38
N LYS A 178 20.06 -3.68 -3.76
CA LYS A 178 20.58 -4.79 -2.97
C LYS A 178 21.98 -4.45 -2.51
N TRP A 179 22.29 -4.78 -1.26
CA TRP A 179 23.62 -4.63 -0.69
C TRP A 179 23.94 -5.80 0.24
N VAL A 180 25.20 -6.01 0.48
CA VAL A 180 25.68 -7.06 1.38
C VAL A 180 26.19 -6.43 2.66
N VAL A 181 25.63 -6.87 3.78
CA VAL A 181 26.04 -6.45 5.12
C VAL A 181 27.03 -7.45 5.68
N VAL A 182 28.16 -6.93 6.20
CA VAL A 182 29.24 -7.72 6.77
C VAL A 182 29.59 -7.21 8.15
N LYS A 183 29.73 -8.13 9.11
CA LYS A 183 30.39 -7.88 10.40
C LYS A 183 31.63 -8.76 10.53
N SER A 184 32.72 -8.17 10.96
CA SER A 184 34.00 -8.83 11.12
C SER A 184 34.86 -8.10 12.17
N PRO A 185 35.62 -8.80 13.01
CA PRO A 185 36.63 -8.19 13.85
C PRO A 185 37.80 -7.59 13.07
N GLN A 186 37.95 -8.00 11.80
CA GLN A 186 38.98 -7.49 10.86
C GLN A 186 38.35 -6.70 9.72
N LEU A 187 37.30 -5.89 10.03
CA LEU A 187 36.50 -5.20 9.03
C LEU A 187 37.33 -4.26 8.14
N ASP A 188 38.27 -3.52 8.74
CA ASP A 188 39.17 -2.58 8.02
C ASP A 188 40.01 -3.26 6.96
N SER A 189 40.49 -4.48 7.23
CA SER A 189 41.25 -5.28 6.28
C SER A 189 40.40 -5.68 5.09
N LEU A 190 39.20 -6.13 5.32
CA LEU A 190 38.24 -6.50 4.27
C LEU A 190 37.81 -5.29 3.42
N VAL A 191 37.53 -4.17 4.07
CA VAL A 191 37.16 -2.91 3.39
C VAL A 191 38.30 -2.43 2.49
N SER A 192 39.54 -2.42 3.00
CA SER A 192 40.71 -2.01 2.22
C SER A 192 40.94 -2.93 1.00
N ALA A 193 40.79 -4.25 1.17
CA ALA A 193 40.89 -5.22 0.09
C ALA A 193 39.78 -5.04 -0.96
N ALA A 194 38.55 -4.72 -0.55
CA ALA A 194 37.43 -4.47 -1.45
C ALA A 194 37.59 -3.16 -2.23
N GLN A 195 38.00 -2.08 -1.56
CA GLN A 195 38.25 -0.78 -2.18
C GLN A 195 39.38 -0.86 -3.21
N SER A 196 40.44 -1.65 -2.95
CA SER A 196 41.50 -1.88 -3.92
C SER A 196 41.01 -2.58 -5.20
N GLN A 197 39.88 -3.28 -5.16
CA GLN A 197 39.22 -3.90 -6.31
C GLN A 197 38.10 -3.01 -6.91
N GLY A 198 38.00 -1.77 -6.48
CA GLY A 198 37.01 -0.82 -7.00
C GLY A 198 35.59 -1.04 -6.49
N MET A 199 35.36 -1.80 -5.40
CA MET A 199 34.05 -2.02 -4.85
C MET A 199 33.56 -0.80 -4.05
N HIS A 200 32.29 -0.46 -4.18
CA HIS A 200 31.67 0.59 -3.37
C HIS A 200 31.30 0.05 -1.99
N VAL A 201 31.91 0.61 -0.96
CA VAL A 201 31.73 0.20 0.43
C VAL A 201 31.37 1.39 1.30
N SER A 202 30.27 1.28 2.05
CA SER A 202 29.90 2.19 3.13
C SER A 202 30.29 1.57 4.46
N VAL A 203 31.06 2.28 5.29
CA VAL A 203 31.58 1.76 6.56
C VAL A 203 30.85 2.42 7.71
N GLY A 204 30.21 1.61 8.56
CA GLY A 204 29.65 2.00 9.86
C GLY A 204 30.59 1.61 11.02
N GLN A 205 30.11 1.74 12.26
CA GLN A 205 30.94 1.53 13.46
C GLN A 205 31.42 0.08 13.61
N ASP A 206 30.55 -0.92 13.33
CA ASP A 206 30.85 -2.35 13.45
C ASP A 206 30.39 -3.15 12.21
N VAL A 207 30.05 -2.47 11.13
CA VAL A 207 29.43 -3.07 9.95
C VAL A 207 29.93 -2.38 8.68
N ALA A 208 30.11 -3.15 7.61
CA ALA A 208 30.34 -2.61 6.27
C ALA A 208 29.22 -3.06 5.32
N GLU A 209 28.79 -2.17 4.46
CA GLU A 209 27.79 -2.41 3.43
C GLU A 209 28.44 -2.34 2.05
N PHE A 210 28.33 -3.41 1.29
CA PHE A 210 28.91 -3.56 -0.04
C PHE A 210 27.78 -3.46 -1.07
N HIS A 211 27.85 -2.47 -1.94
CA HIS A 211 26.83 -2.18 -2.93
C HIS A 211 27.18 -2.74 -4.30
N GLY A 212 26.18 -3.35 -4.98
CA GLY A 212 26.34 -3.88 -6.33
C GLY A 212 27.23 -5.14 -6.44
N VAL A 213 27.45 -5.84 -5.32
CA VAL A 213 28.32 -7.03 -5.25
C VAL A 213 27.53 -8.18 -4.62
N ALA A 214 27.76 -9.41 -5.11
CA ALA A 214 27.16 -10.61 -4.53
C ALA A 214 27.84 -11.01 -3.21
N ALA A 215 27.09 -11.57 -2.27
CA ALA A 215 27.63 -12.05 -0.99
C ALA A 215 28.73 -13.11 -1.18
N ALA A 216 28.61 -13.98 -2.19
CA ALA A 216 29.63 -14.96 -2.53
C ALA A 216 30.97 -14.31 -2.82
N THR A 217 31.00 -13.24 -3.61
CA THR A 217 32.22 -12.48 -3.95
C THR A 217 32.90 -11.91 -2.71
N ILE A 218 32.11 -11.39 -1.76
CA ILE A 218 32.63 -10.86 -0.49
C ILE A 218 33.13 -12.01 0.39
N GLY A 219 32.44 -13.15 0.42
CA GLY A 219 32.89 -14.34 1.13
C GLY A 219 34.25 -14.88 0.61
N GLU A 220 34.43 -14.93 -0.70
CA GLU A 220 35.67 -15.32 -1.34
C GLU A 220 36.81 -14.33 -1.04
N LEU A 221 36.51 -13.01 -1.07
CA LEU A 221 37.48 -11.97 -0.73
C LEU A 221 37.90 -12.09 0.73
N ALA A 222 37.00 -12.34 1.66
CA ALA A 222 37.27 -12.56 3.07
C ALA A 222 38.18 -13.79 3.26
N ALA A 223 37.84 -14.91 2.61
CA ALA A 223 38.65 -16.13 2.67
C ALA A 223 40.07 -15.93 2.15
N LYS A 224 40.24 -15.23 1.02
CA LYS A 224 41.59 -14.91 0.44
C LYS A 224 42.45 -14.04 1.37
N ASN A 225 41.82 -13.19 2.19
CA ASN A 225 42.52 -12.30 3.11
C ASN A 225 42.56 -12.83 4.55
N ASN A 226 42.14 -14.08 4.80
CA ASN A 226 42.03 -14.70 6.12
C ASN A 226 41.18 -13.88 7.11
N VAL A 227 40.10 -13.24 6.64
CA VAL A 227 39.19 -12.46 7.43
C VAL A 227 38.05 -13.35 7.95
N VAL A 228 37.83 -13.35 9.25
CA VAL A 228 36.73 -14.06 9.88
C VAL A 228 35.46 -13.23 9.76
N LEU A 229 34.40 -13.84 9.24
CA LEU A 229 33.10 -13.19 9.13
C LEU A 229 32.17 -13.62 10.28
N HIS A 230 31.64 -12.65 11.01
CA HIS A 230 30.59 -12.89 12.01
C HIS A 230 29.20 -12.79 11.40
N GLU A 231 29.05 -11.97 10.35
CA GLU A 231 27.81 -11.86 9.58
C GLU A 231 28.18 -11.60 8.10
N LEU A 232 27.46 -12.27 7.21
CA LEU A 232 27.45 -12.03 5.79
C LEU A 232 26.02 -12.24 5.29
N SER A 233 25.29 -11.15 5.12
CA SER A 233 23.87 -11.20 4.73
C SER A 233 23.58 -10.26 3.56
N THR A 234 22.76 -10.72 2.62
CA THR A 234 22.24 -9.86 1.55
C THR A 234 20.99 -9.15 2.08
N GLN A 235 21.00 -7.84 2.02
CA GLN A 235 19.85 -6.99 2.31
C GLN A 235 19.24 -6.51 1.01
N THR A 236 17.92 -6.35 1.04
CA THR A 236 17.15 -5.81 -0.10
C THR A 236 16.36 -4.61 0.42
N GLY A 237 16.34 -3.54 -0.35
CA GLY A 237 15.55 -2.34 -0.03
C GLY A 237 14.06 -2.62 0.07
N SER A 238 13.37 -1.69 0.66
CA SER A 238 11.91 -1.76 0.86
C SER A 238 11.14 -1.54 -0.45
N LEU A 239 9.83 -1.81 -0.43
CA LEU A 239 8.92 -1.40 -1.50
C LEU A 239 8.96 0.13 -1.71
N GLU A 240 9.14 0.90 -0.64
CA GLU A 240 9.26 2.36 -0.71
C GLU A 240 10.50 2.78 -1.49
N ASP A 241 11.65 2.17 -1.21
CA ASP A 241 12.91 2.45 -1.92
C ASP A 241 12.78 2.11 -3.41
N ALA A 242 12.20 0.94 -3.72
CA ALA A 242 11.94 0.51 -5.08
C ALA A 242 10.99 1.47 -5.83
N PHE A 243 9.94 1.93 -5.14
CA PHE A 243 8.98 2.88 -5.71
C PHE A 243 9.62 4.24 -6.00
N LEU A 244 10.42 4.78 -5.09
CA LEU A 244 11.12 6.04 -5.28
C LEU A 244 12.09 5.97 -6.47
N GLU A 245 12.80 4.87 -6.64
CA GLU A 245 13.71 4.66 -7.77
C GLU A 245 12.95 4.69 -9.11
N VAL A 246 11.83 3.96 -9.21
CA VAL A 246 11.02 3.86 -10.44
C VAL A 246 10.31 5.16 -10.76
N THR A 247 9.92 5.93 -9.74
CA THR A 247 9.14 7.16 -9.93
C THR A 247 9.99 8.42 -9.95
N ALA A 248 11.30 8.34 -9.74
CA ALA A 248 12.21 9.49 -9.71
C ALA A 248 12.04 10.41 -10.94
N ASP A 249 11.95 9.83 -12.15
CA ASP A 249 11.71 10.56 -13.40
C ASP A 249 10.24 10.91 -13.63
N ALA A 250 9.33 10.31 -12.88
CA ALA A 250 7.88 10.49 -13.01
C ALA A 250 7.29 11.54 -12.05
N VAL A 251 8.04 12.00 -11.06
CA VAL A 251 7.59 13.02 -10.11
C VAL A 251 7.53 14.39 -10.79
N GLN A 252 6.36 15.04 -10.72
CA GLN A 252 6.12 16.36 -11.35
C GLN A 252 6.64 17.55 -10.52
N TYR A 253 6.84 17.36 -9.21
CA TYR A 253 7.23 18.42 -8.29
C TYR A 253 8.38 17.94 -7.40
N HIS A 254 9.57 18.50 -7.62
CA HIS A 254 10.69 18.36 -6.70
C HIS A 254 10.60 19.50 -5.68
N GLY A 255 10.34 19.20 -4.41
CA GLY A 255 10.51 20.15 -3.33
C GLY A 255 12.00 20.50 -3.20
N HIS A 256 12.38 21.76 -3.40
CA HIS A 256 13.73 22.20 -3.07
C HIS A 256 13.88 22.26 -1.55
N SER A 257 14.63 21.33 -0.97
CA SER A 257 15.18 21.51 0.37
C SER A 257 16.33 22.52 0.29
N GLU A 258 16.05 23.79 0.58
CA GLU A 258 17.10 24.76 0.86
C GLU A 258 17.85 24.32 2.13
N THR A 259 18.98 23.70 1.96
CA THR A 259 20.01 23.60 3.01
C THR A 259 20.52 25.03 3.26
N LYS A 260 20.00 25.70 4.29
CA LYS A 260 20.60 26.91 4.82
C LYS A 260 21.99 26.56 5.35
N SER A 261 23.01 26.84 4.56
CA SER A 261 24.38 26.94 5.07
C SER A 261 24.43 28.15 6.02
N ASN A 262 24.43 27.90 7.32
CA ASN A 262 24.80 28.92 8.29
C ASN A 262 26.28 29.25 8.11
N GLY A 263 26.53 30.31 7.33
CA GLY A 263 27.80 30.99 7.34
C GLY A 263 27.98 31.68 8.68
N VAL A 264 28.88 31.16 9.49
CA VAL A 264 29.44 31.89 10.62
C VAL A 264 30.36 32.93 10.04
N ALA A 265 29.98 34.19 10.14
CA ALA A 265 30.87 35.33 9.96
C ALA A 265 31.34 35.78 11.33
N SER A 266 32.64 35.85 11.45
CA SER A 266 33.49 36.38 12.52
C SER A 266 33.04 37.72 13.11
#